data_58090776d61fbc2f1e93f4fe4e66dd36
#
_entry.id   58090776d61fbc2f1e93f4fe4e66dd36
#
_cell.length_a   1.000
_cell.length_b   1.000
_cell.length_c   1.000
_cell.angle_alpha   90.00
_cell.angle_beta   90.00
_cell.angle_gamma   90.00
#
_symmetry.space_group_name_H-M   'P 1'
#
loop_
_entity.id
_entity.type
_entity.pdbx_description
1 polymer ?
#
loop_
_entity_poly.entity_id
_entity_poly.type
_entity_poly.pdbx_seq_one_letter_code
_entity_poly.pdbx_strand_id
1 'polypeptide(L)'
;MKQSALVNPASMKGHYDNFHFAAAARSSDLLICSGQLGVGPDGRAIADPAAQFAAAFEGVRAVLAEAGLDFSDVLEITTFHVGLTQHLGAFMRVKDSVLPAPYPAWTAIGITELAFPGCLVEIRATAQLRKPAARAAAAKPKAQAKRAARPAKKKAARRR
;
A
#
# COMPACT_ATOMS: atom_id res chain seq x y z
N MET A 1 22.63 0.54 -4.62
CA MET A 1 21.32 -0.12 -4.37
C MET A 1 21.00 -1.03 -5.56
N LYS A 2 20.42 -2.23 -5.34
CA LYS A 2 20.00 -3.10 -6.45
C LYS A 2 18.68 -2.58 -7.04
N GLN A 3 18.53 -2.61 -8.36
CA GLN A 3 17.31 -2.14 -9.03
C GLN A 3 16.06 -2.89 -8.58
N SER A 4 16.19 -4.17 -8.19
CA SER A 4 15.10 -4.98 -7.63
C SER A 4 14.55 -4.48 -6.28
N ALA A 5 15.26 -3.56 -5.61
CA ALA A 5 14.80 -2.91 -4.39
C ALA A 5 13.93 -1.66 -4.67
N LEU A 6 13.90 -1.16 -5.91
CA LEU A 6 13.13 0.02 -6.26
C LEU A 6 11.68 -0.33 -6.57
N VAL A 7 10.78 0.58 -6.24
CA VAL A 7 9.34 0.50 -6.51
C VAL A 7 8.95 1.76 -7.26
N ASN A 8 8.44 1.59 -8.48
CA ASN A 8 8.02 2.68 -9.35
C ASN A 8 6.71 2.29 -10.04
N PRO A 9 5.56 2.79 -9.59
CA PRO A 9 4.31 2.63 -10.32
C PRO A 9 4.46 3.11 -11.77
N ALA A 10 3.80 2.45 -12.71
CA ALA A 10 3.88 2.81 -14.12
C ALA A 10 3.53 4.30 -14.38
N SER A 11 2.57 4.83 -13.63
CA SER A 11 2.17 6.25 -13.66
C SER A 11 3.27 7.22 -13.20
N MET A 12 4.25 6.74 -12.43
CA MET A 12 5.36 7.55 -11.89
C MET A 12 6.70 7.28 -12.59
N LYS A 13 6.68 6.48 -13.66
CA LYS A 13 7.92 6.17 -14.42
C LYS A 13 8.65 7.43 -14.89
N GLY A 14 7.92 8.47 -15.29
CA GLY A 14 8.48 9.75 -15.69
C GLY A 14 9.29 10.44 -14.59
N HIS A 15 8.95 10.25 -13.32
CA HIS A 15 9.74 10.79 -12.20
C HIS A 15 11.11 10.12 -12.13
N TYR A 16 11.15 8.80 -12.29
CA TYR A 16 12.41 8.05 -12.30
C TYR A 16 13.30 8.44 -13.48
N ASP A 17 12.73 8.53 -14.67
CA ASP A 17 13.49 8.79 -15.90
C ASP A 17 13.99 10.25 -15.99
N ASN A 18 13.19 11.23 -15.53
CA ASN A 18 13.48 12.65 -15.73
C ASN A 18 14.05 13.34 -14.48
N PHE A 19 13.66 12.90 -13.27
CA PHE A 19 14.10 13.51 -12.01
C PHE A 19 15.04 12.62 -11.21
N HIS A 20 15.35 11.42 -11.69
CA HIS A 20 16.35 10.49 -11.16
C HIS A 20 16.11 10.06 -9.70
N PHE A 21 14.84 9.85 -9.31
CA PHE A 21 14.50 9.24 -8.03
C PHE A 21 13.42 8.17 -8.18
N ALA A 22 13.47 7.15 -7.32
CA ALA A 22 12.43 6.12 -7.26
C ALA A 22 11.26 6.57 -6.40
N ALA A 23 10.05 6.13 -6.73
CA ALA A 23 8.86 6.41 -5.92
C ALA A 23 8.94 5.77 -4.54
N ALA A 24 9.59 4.60 -4.41
CA ALA A 24 9.99 4.03 -3.14
C ALA A 24 11.16 3.06 -3.27
N ALA A 25 11.77 2.73 -2.14
CA ALA A 25 12.82 1.73 -2.04
C ALA A 25 12.51 0.73 -0.92
N ARG A 26 12.75 -0.57 -1.19
CA ARG A 26 12.70 -1.63 -0.18
C ARG A 26 14.06 -1.70 0.53
N SER A 27 14.03 -1.70 1.86
CA SER A 27 15.22 -1.84 2.69
C SER A 27 14.88 -2.75 3.88
N SER A 28 15.50 -3.92 3.92
CA SER A 28 15.16 -4.96 4.90
C SER A 28 13.66 -5.32 4.83
N ASP A 29 12.91 -5.07 5.88
CA ASP A 29 11.47 -5.31 6.00
C ASP A 29 10.62 -4.03 5.86
N LEU A 30 11.22 -2.93 5.40
CA LEU A 30 10.58 -1.64 5.22
C LEU A 30 10.46 -1.23 3.75
N LEU A 31 9.36 -0.53 3.43
CA LEU A 31 9.20 0.28 2.25
C LEU A 31 9.36 1.75 2.65
N ILE A 32 10.33 2.43 2.05
CA ILE A 32 10.58 3.86 2.26
C ILE A 32 10.09 4.60 1.02
N CYS A 33 8.98 5.32 1.14
CA CYS A 33 8.38 6.08 0.04
C CYS A 33 9.03 7.47 -0.08
N SER A 34 9.24 7.92 -1.31
CA SER A 34 9.53 9.33 -1.61
C SER A 34 8.29 10.19 -1.38
N GLY A 35 8.50 11.50 -1.23
CA GLY A 35 7.42 12.45 -1.04
C GLY A 35 6.44 12.46 -2.21
N GLN A 36 5.15 12.58 -1.89
CA GLN A 36 4.06 12.64 -2.85
C GLN A 36 3.34 13.98 -2.72
N LEU A 37 3.10 14.61 -3.85
CA LEU A 37 2.49 15.93 -4.00
C LEU A 37 1.08 15.83 -4.57
N GLY A 38 0.23 16.80 -4.27
CA GLY A 38 -1.12 16.89 -4.83
C GLY A 38 -1.15 17.60 -6.17
N VAL A 39 -0.75 16.91 -7.24
CA VAL A 39 -0.75 17.43 -8.61
C VAL A 39 -1.84 16.78 -9.46
N GLY A 40 -2.42 17.55 -10.38
CA GLY A 40 -3.38 17.06 -11.35
C GLY A 40 -2.72 16.33 -12.52
N PRO A 41 -3.54 15.78 -13.45
CA PRO A 41 -3.04 15.11 -14.64
C PRO A 41 -2.22 16.01 -15.57
N ASP A 42 -2.41 17.32 -15.46
CA ASP A 42 -1.66 18.35 -16.20
C ASP A 42 -0.31 18.69 -15.55
N GLY A 43 0.05 18.01 -14.46
CA GLY A 43 1.29 18.24 -13.70
C GLY A 43 1.29 19.52 -12.85
N ARG A 44 0.14 20.17 -12.68
CA ARG A 44 0.01 21.38 -11.85
C ARG A 44 -0.58 21.05 -10.49
N ALA A 45 -0.24 21.88 -9.50
CA ALA A 45 -0.86 21.81 -8.18
C ALA A 45 -2.39 21.97 -8.29
N ILE A 46 -3.14 21.09 -7.62
CA ILE A 46 -4.60 21.21 -7.54
C ILE A 46 -4.93 22.42 -6.67
N ALA A 47 -5.78 23.33 -7.17
CA ALA A 47 -6.05 24.60 -6.52
C ALA A 47 -6.83 24.47 -5.20
N ASP A 48 -7.79 23.52 -5.13
CA ASP A 48 -8.53 23.26 -3.88
C ASP A 48 -7.66 22.50 -2.89
N PRO A 49 -7.44 23.04 -1.67
CA PRO A 49 -6.55 22.40 -0.69
C PRO A 49 -6.97 20.98 -0.31
N ALA A 50 -8.26 20.71 -0.12
CA ALA A 50 -8.72 19.39 0.30
C ALA A 50 -8.53 18.36 -0.83
N ALA A 51 -8.85 18.73 -2.06
CA ALA A 51 -8.60 17.90 -3.24
C ALA A 51 -7.10 17.68 -3.47
N GLN A 52 -6.26 18.71 -3.23
CA GLN A 52 -4.81 18.59 -3.33
C GLN A 52 -4.27 17.59 -2.29
N PHE A 53 -4.73 17.66 -1.05
CA PHE A 53 -4.33 16.71 0.00
C PHE A 53 -4.77 15.29 -0.31
N ALA A 54 -5.99 15.11 -0.80
CA ALA A 54 -6.48 13.80 -1.25
C ALA A 54 -5.62 13.23 -2.37
N ALA A 55 -5.25 14.03 -3.37
CA ALA A 55 -4.39 13.61 -4.47
C ALA A 55 -2.99 13.22 -3.99
N ALA A 56 -2.42 13.91 -3.00
CA ALA A 56 -1.13 13.52 -2.40
C ALA A 56 -1.24 12.14 -1.71
N PHE A 57 -2.32 11.86 -0.99
CA PHE A 57 -2.57 10.52 -0.42
C PHE A 57 -2.78 9.46 -1.51
N GLU A 58 -3.44 9.77 -2.62
CA GLU A 58 -3.56 8.83 -3.75
C GLU A 58 -2.20 8.51 -4.39
N GLY A 59 -1.28 9.48 -4.42
CA GLY A 59 0.12 9.20 -4.78
C GLY A 59 0.76 8.18 -3.85
N VAL A 60 0.62 8.35 -2.53
CA VAL A 60 1.11 7.37 -1.53
C VAL A 60 0.43 6.01 -1.73
N ARG A 61 -0.89 5.98 -1.95
CA ARG A 61 -1.65 4.76 -2.22
C ARG A 61 -1.10 4.00 -3.43
N ALA A 62 -0.83 4.69 -4.53
CA ALA A 62 -0.28 4.07 -5.75
C ALA A 62 1.07 3.42 -5.49
N VAL A 63 1.94 4.07 -4.72
CA VAL A 63 3.27 3.53 -4.35
C VAL A 63 3.14 2.30 -3.45
N LEU A 64 2.26 2.34 -2.44
CA LEU A 64 1.99 1.21 -1.56
C LEU A 64 1.44 0.02 -2.36
N ALA A 65 0.44 0.24 -3.23
CA ALA A 65 -0.18 -0.79 -4.06
C ALA A 65 0.82 -1.48 -5.00
N GLU A 66 1.75 -0.74 -5.61
CA GLU A 66 2.82 -1.30 -6.44
C GLU A 66 3.75 -2.23 -5.63
N ALA A 67 3.88 -1.98 -4.33
CA ALA A 67 4.61 -2.85 -3.41
C ALA A 67 3.78 -4.03 -2.86
N GLY A 68 2.47 -4.10 -3.15
CA GLY A 68 1.52 -5.08 -2.60
C GLY A 68 1.06 -4.74 -1.17
N LEU A 69 1.08 -3.45 -0.82
CA LEU A 69 0.73 -2.90 0.50
C LEU A 69 -0.47 -1.97 0.41
N ASP A 70 -0.98 -1.57 1.56
CA ASP A 70 -2.01 -0.54 1.71
C ASP A 70 -1.75 0.33 2.95
N PHE A 71 -2.65 1.26 3.25
CA PHE A 71 -2.46 2.18 4.39
C PHE A 71 -2.44 1.48 5.76
N SER A 72 -2.92 0.27 5.89
CA SER A 72 -2.82 -0.50 7.14
C SER A 72 -1.40 -1.01 7.43
N ASP A 73 -0.53 -1.00 6.42
CA ASP A 73 0.88 -1.36 6.56
C ASP A 73 1.77 -0.15 6.90
N VAL A 74 1.22 1.08 6.89
CA VAL A 74 1.99 2.30 7.14
C VAL A 74 2.32 2.43 8.62
N LEU A 75 3.60 2.56 8.92
CA LEU A 75 4.13 2.73 10.29
C LEU A 75 4.25 4.21 10.66
N GLU A 76 4.60 5.05 9.68
CA GLU A 76 4.89 6.46 9.89
C GLU A 76 4.57 7.27 8.63
N ILE A 77 4.07 8.49 8.85
CA ILE A 77 4.05 9.53 7.84
C ILE A 77 4.77 10.78 8.35
N THR A 78 5.52 11.44 7.47
CA THR A 78 6.03 12.80 7.67
C THR A 78 5.41 13.67 6.59
N THR A 79 4.84 14.80 7.00
CA THR A 79 4.17 15.73 6.10
C THR A 79 4.80 17.12 6.19
N PHE A 80 5.12 17.68 5.02
CA PHE A 80 5.69 19.00 4.88
C PHE A 80 4.61 19.91 4.31
N HIS A 81 4.39 21.08 4.95
CA HIS A 81 3.27 21.95 4.63
C HIS A 81 3.68 23.39 4.37
N VAL A 82 3.22 23.95 3.28
CA VAL A 82 3.19 25.39 3.07
C VAL A 82 1.90 25.93 3.71
N GLY A 83 2.02 26.90 4.62
CA GLY A 83 0.88 27.44 5.35
C GLY A 83 0.23 26.44 6.31
N LEU A 84 1.02 25.66 7.05
CA LEU A 84 0.57 24.59 7.95
C LEU A 84 -0.61 25.00 8.83
N THR A 85 -0.50 26.09 9.57
CA THR A 85 -1.54 26.52 10.51
C THR A 85 -2.84 26.91 9.81
N GLN A 86 -2.76 27.46 8.59
CA GLN A 86 -3.91 27.84 7.79
C GLN A 86 -4.68 26.61 7.27
N HIS A 87 -3.97 25.55 6.89
CA HIS A 87 -4.54 24.40 6.17
C HIS A 87 -4.69 23.14 7.03
N LEU A 88 -4.15 23.13 8.26
CA LEU A 88 -4.10 21.94 9.12
C LEU A 88 -5.48 21.30 9.33
N GLY A 89 -6.52 22.10 9.56
CA GLY A 89 -7.87 21.56 9.77
C GLY A 89 -8.43 20.85 8.54
N ALA A 90 -8.15 21.33 7.34
CA ALA A 90 -8.54 20.67 6.09
C ALA A 90 -7.71 19.38 5.88
N PHE A 91 -6.41 19.43 6.13
CA PHE A 91 -5.53 18.29 6.05
C PHE A 91 -5.94 17.16 7.00
N MET A 92 -6.23 17.47 8.25
CA MET A 92 -6.69 16.51 9.26
C MET A 92 -7.92 15.74 8.80
N ARG A 93 -8.93 16.41 8.25
CA ARG A 93 -10.15 15.75 7.76
C ARG A 93 -9.84 14.75 6.65
N VAL A 94 -8.97 15.13 5.69
CA VAL A 94 -8.56 14.22 4.61
C VAL A 94 -7.75 13.05 5.16
N LYS A 95 -6.75 13.33 5.99
CA LYS A 95 -5.90 12.30 6.62
C LYS A 95 -6.74 11.27 7.39
N ASP A 96 -7.69 11.71 8.20
CA ASP A 96 -8.53 10.83 9.01
C ASP A 96 -9.50 9.98 8.17
N SER A 97 -9.84 10.44 6.96
CA SER A 97 -10.63 9.63 6.02
C SER A 97 -9.84 8.55 5.30
N VAL A 98 -8.51 8.67 5.27
CA VAL A 98 -7.60 7.79 4.52
C VAL A 98 -6.87 6.80 5.41
N LEU A 99 -6.39 7.23 6.57
CA LEU A 99 -5.60 6.42 7.48
C LEU A 99 -6.50 5.74 8.52
N PRO A 100 -6.60 4.39 8.51
CA PRO A 100 -7.39 3.65 9.48
C PRO A 100 -6.67 3.55 10.82
N ALA A 101 -7.44 3.32 11.90
CA ALA A 101 -6.86 2.89 13.17
C ALA A 101 -6.39 1.41 13.06
N PRO A 102 -5.29 1.04 13.75
CA PRO A 102 -4.43 1.87 14.58
C PRO A 102 -3.65 2.89 13.75
N TYR A 103 -3.57 4.13 14.26
CA TYR A 103 -2.95 5.23 13.51
C TYR A 103 -1.43 5.11 13.47
N PRO A 104 -0.78 5.42 12.32
CA PRO A 104 0.67 5.49 12.23
C PRO A 104 1.24 6.65 13.05
N ALA A 105 2.54 6.60 13.35
CA ALA A 105 3.25 7.77 13.83
C ALA A 105 3.16 8.90 12.80
N TRP A 106 3.02 10.16 13.26
CA TRP A 106 2.91 11.30 12.37
C TRP A 106 3.69 12.50 12.86
N THR A 107 4.42 13.12 11.94
CA THR A 107 5.09 14.42 12.14
C THR A 107 4.63 15.38 11.05
N ALA A 108 4.17 16.58 11.45
CA ALA A 108 3.83 17.68 10.55
C ALA A 108 4.83 18.83 10.69
N ILE A 109 5.38 19.30 9.57
CA ILE A 109 6.42 20.33 9.52
C ILE A 109 5.95 21.46 8.61
N GLY A 110 5.94 22.68 9.15
CA GLY A 110 5.74 23.89 8.34
C GLY A 110 7.02 24.25 7.60
N ILE A 111 6.91 24.55 6.31
CA ILE A 111 8.01 24.94 5.43
C ILE A 111 7.62 26.16 4.58
N THR A 112 8.57 26.77 3.92
CA THR A 112 8.36 27.95 3.07
C THR A 112 7.86 27.61 1.69
N GLU A 113 8.36 26.49 1.08
CA GLU A 113 8.04 26.09 -0.29
C GLU A 113 8.26 24.59 -0.50
N LEU A 114 7.62 24.06 -1.53
CA LEU A 114 7.79 22.70 -2.06
C LEU A 114 8.36 22.76 -3.47
N ALA A 115 8.85 21.62 -3.96
CA ALA A 115 9.48 21.52 -5.28
C ALA A 115 8.55 21.95 -6.44
N PHE A 116 7.24 21.84 -6.26
CA PHE A 116 6.25 22.25 -7.27
C PHE A 116 5.49 23.48 -6.80
N PRO A 117 5.50 24.58 -7.58
CA PRO A 117 4.79 25.82 -7.24
C PRO A 117 3.30 25.55 -7.00
N GLY A 118 2.75 26.15 -5.94
CA GLY A 118 1.34 26.00 -5.57
C GLY A 118 0.99 24.72 -4.80
N CYS A 119 1.93 23.80 -4.62
CA CYS A 119 1.72 22.68 -3.70
C CYS A 119 1.73 23.15 -2.25
N LEU A 120 0.76 22.63 -1.46
CA LEU A 120 0.56 22.95 -0.06
C LEU A 120 1.02 21.81 0.87
N VAL A 121 1.17 20.59 0.35
CA VAL A 121 1.62 19.44 1.12
C VAL A 121 2.50 18.53 0.29
N GLU A 122 3.49 17.95 0.95
CA GLU A 122 4.22 16.76 0.52
C GLU A 122 4.10 15.70 1.61
N ILE A 123 3.75 14.47 1.23
CA ILE A 123 3.56 13.34 2.16
C ILE A 123 4.60 12.28 1.88
N ARG A 124 5.44 12.00 2.87
CA ARG A 124 6.36 10.87 2.89
C ARG A 124 5.82 9.78 3.82
N ALA A 125 5.96 8.50 3.43
CA ALA A 125 5.52 7.37 4.23
C ALA A 125 6.62 6.32 4.38
N THR A 126 6.61 5.63 5.53
CA THR A 126 7.36 4.39 5.75
C THR A 126 6.36 3.29 6.10
N ALA A 127 6.42 2.16 5.40
CA ALA A 127 5.51 1.04 5.60
C ALA A 127 6.27 -0.25 5.89
N GLN A 128 5.61 -1.18 6.61
CA GLN A 128 6.11 -2.52 6.87
C GLN A 128 5.87 -3.41 5.65
N LEU A 129 6.91 -4.03 5.11
CA LEU A 129 6.75 -5.04 4.07
C LEU A 129 6.11 -6.30 4.67
N ARG A 130 5.08 -6.81 4.00
CA ARG A 130 4.46 -8.07 4.40
C ARG A 130 5.45 -9.21 4.16
N LYS A 131 5.69 -10.03 5.19
CA LYS A 131 6.46 -11.26 5.01
C LYS A 131 5.73 -12.13 4.00
N PRO A 132 6.44 -12.78 3.03
CA PRO A 132 5.81 -13.76 2.17
C PRO A 132 5.07 -14.76 3.06
N ALA A 133 3.76 -14.95 2.84
CA ALA A 133 3.01 -15.99 3.53
C ALA A 133 3.79 -17.29 3.32
N ALA A 134 4.20 -17.95 4.42
CA ALA A 134 4.85 -19.27 4.34
C ALA A 134 3.95 -20.12 3.44
N ARG A 135 4.49 -20.54 2.30
CA ARG A 135 3.77 -21.33 1.32
C ARG A 135 3.12 -22.47 2.10
N ALA A 136 1.78 -22.44 2.24
CA ALA A 136 1.04 -23.51 2.90
C ALA A 136 1.52 -24.80 2.27
N ALA A 137 2.22 -25.64 3.05
CA ALA A 137 2.73 -26.91 2.60
C ALA A 137 1.54 -27.64 1.98
N ALA A 138 1.61 -27.90 0.67
CA ALA A 138 0.57 -28.55 -0.08
C ALA A 138 0.18 -29.80 0.70
N ALA A 139 -1.02 -29.80 1.28
CA ALA A 139 -1.59 -30.96 1.95
C ALA A 139 -1.63 -32.08 0.92
N LYS A 140 -0.77 -33.08 1.07
CA LYS A 140 -0.81 -34.28 0.27
C LYS A 140 -2.22 -34.84 0.39
N PRO A 141 -2.91 -35.14 -0.73
CA PRO A 141 -4.24 -35.77 -0.65
C PRO A 141 -4.11 -37.08 0.09
N LYS A 142 -4.80 -37.23 1.22
CA LYS A 142 -4.94 -38.50 1.92
C LYS A 142 -5.56 -39.48 0.95
N ALA A 143 -4.81 -40.54 0.58
CA ALA A 143 -5.30 -41.63 -0.22
C ALA A 143 -6.54 -42.23 0.47
N GLN A 144 -7.70 -42.11 -0.19
CA GLN A 144 -8.93 -42.78 0.23
C GLN A 144 -8.71 -44.28 0.17
N ALA A 145 -8.61 -44.92 1.33
CA ALA A 145 -8.57 -46.39 1.42
C ALA A 145 -9.87 -46.95 0.82
N LYS A 146 -9.74 -47.67 -0.28
CA LYS A 146 -10.82 -48.45 -0.91
C LYS A 146 -11.32 -49.47 0.12
N ARG A 147 -12.52 -49.26 0.63
CA ARG A 147 -13.26 -50.20 1.47
C ARG A 147 -13.72 -51.36 0.57
N ALA A 148 -13.05 -52.50 0.69
CA ALA A 148 -13.44 -53.74 -0.01
C ALA A 148 -14.86 -54.14 0.40
N ALA A 149 -15.73 -54.28 -0.58
CA ALA A 149 -17.08 -54.79 -0.41
C ALA A 149 -17.01 -56.30 -0.10
N ARG A 150 -17.61 -56.70 1.02
CA ARG A 150 -17.76 -58.11 1.46
C ARG A 150 -18.94 -58.74 0.71
N PRO A 151 -18.84 -59.91 0.09
CA PRO A 151 -19.95 -60.51 -0.64
C PRO A 151 -21.01 -61.05 0.30
N ALA A 152 -22.28 -60.81 -0.04
CA ALA A 152 -23.45 -61.26 0.70
C ALA A 152 -23.65 -62.79 0.51
N LYS A 153 -23.76 -63.54 1.60
CA LYS A 153 -24.14 -64.97 1.60
C LYS A 153 -25.62 -65.10 1.25
N LYS A 154 -25.90 -65.78 0.15
CA LYS A 154 -27.25 -66.29 -0.22
C LYS A 154 -27.73 -67.27 0.80
N LYS A 155 -28.86 -67.01 1.48
CA LYS A 155 -29.63 -68.05 2.22
C LYS A 155 -30.55 -68.77 1.26
N ALA A 156 -30.33 -70.10 1.16
CA ALA A 156 -31.21 -70.99 0.43
C ALA A 156 -32.53 -71.13 1.19
N ALA A 157 -33.65 -70.94 0.50
CA ALA A 157 -34.98 -71.27 1.00
C ALA A 157 -35.23 -72.82 0.80
N ARG A 158 -35.55 -73.44 1.89
CA ARG A 158 -36.10 -74.83 1.84
C ARG A 158 -37.61 -74.74 1.97
N ARG A 159 -38.31 -75.27 0.98
CA ARG A 159 -39.76 -75.55 0.99
C ARG A 159 -40.09 -76.71 1.96
N ARG A 160 -41.14 -76.53 2.72
CA ARG A 160 -42.27 -77.44 2.87
C ARG A 160 -43.49 -76.59 3.28
#